data_aee172878703a8e486895a7432f1aa9f
#
_entry.id   aee172878703a8e486895a7432f1aa9f
#
_cell.length_a   1.000
_cell.length_b   1.000
_cell.length_c   1.000
_cell.angle_alpha   90.00
_cell.angle_beta   90.00
_cell.angle_gamma   90.00
#
_symmetry.space_group_name_H-M   'P 1'
#
loop_
_entity.id
_entity.type
_entity.pdbx_description
1 polymer ?
#
loop_
_entity_poly.entity_id
_entity_poly.type
_entity_poly.pdbx_seq_one_letter_code
_entity_poly.pdbx_strand_id
1 'polypeptide(L)'
;RPPQFTRAQWFAIQHISLNPPRCTIAMRVINNYRWRCKNQNTFLRTTFANVVNVCGNQSIRCLHNRTLNNCHRSRFRVPLLHCDLINPGAQNISNCRYADRPGRRFYVVACDNRDPQDSPRYPVVPVHLDTTI
;
A
#
# COMPACT_ATOMS: atom_id res chain seq x y z
N ARG A 1 10.55 -6.04 2.46
CA ARG A 1 9.98 -6.47 1.15
C ARG A 1 10.62 -7.77 0.71
N PRO A 2 9.85 -8.68 0.10
CA PRO A 2 10.44 -9.90 -0.47
C PRO A 2 11.43 -9.55 -1.59
N PRO A 3 12.58 -10.24 -1.68
CA PRO A 3 13.64 -9.86 -2.61
C PRO A 3 13.29 -10.05 -4.08
N GLN A 4 12.28 -10.88 -4.41
CA GLN A 4 11.85 -11.08 -5.79
C GLN A 4 11.04 -9.92 -6.36
N PHE A 5 10.61 -8.97 -5.53
CA PHE A 5 9.81 -7.83 -5.96
C PHE A 5 10.59 -6.54 -5.89
N THR A 6 10.36 -5.64 -6.86
CA THR A 6 10.76 -4.24 -6.73
C THR A 6 9.89 -3.57 -5.65
N ARG A 7 10.32 -2.39 -5.18
CA ARG A 7 9.52 -1.62 -4.21
C ARG A 7 8.14 -1.26 -4.77
N ALA A 8 8.06 -0.90 -6.05
CA ALA A 8 6.80 -0.57 -6.69
C ALA A 8 5.89 -1.80 -6.83
N GLN A 9 6.44 -2.95 -7.19
CA GLN A 9 5.67 -4.20 -7.25
C GLN A 9 5.12 -4.58 -5.88
N TRP A 10 5.94 -4.47 -4.84
CA TRP A 10 5.50 -4.76 -3.48
C TRP A 10 4.45 -3.77 -2.99
N PHE A 11 4.61 -2.48 -3.33
CA PHE A 11 3.59 -1.48 -3.06
C PHE A 11 2.25 -1.87 -3.69
N ALA A 12 2.26 -2.29 -4.95
CA ALA A 12 1.03 -2.69 -5.65
C ALA A 12 0.37 -3.90 -4.97
N ILE A 13 1.15 -4.90 -4.59
CA ILE A 13 0.63 -6.08 -3.90
C ILE A 13 -0.02 -5.70 -2.58
N GLN A 14 0.61 -4.82 -1.80
CA GLN A 14 0.12 -4.47 -0.48
C GLN A 14 -1.05 -3.48 -0.51
N HIS A 15 -1.11 -2.58 -1.48
CA HIS A 15 -1.94 -1.38 -1.32
C HIS A 15 -2.89 -1.09 -2.49
N ILE A 16 -2.82 -1.81 -3.58
CA ILE A 16 -3.67 -1.54 -4.75
C ILE A 16 -4.61 -2.71 -5.00
N SER A 17 -5.90 -2.46 -4.89
CA SER A 17 -6.94 -3.43 -5.25
C SER A 17 -8.26 -2.72 -5.49
N LEU A 18 -8.80 -2.83 -6.71
CA LEU A 18 -10.10 -2.24 -7.05
C LEU A 18 -11.24 -2.88 -6.25
N ASN A 19 -11.18 -4.18 -6.06
CA ASN A 19 -12.22 -4.95 -5.38
C ASN A 19 -11.58 -5.93 -4.40
N PRO A 20 -11.03 -5.45 -3.27
CA PRO A 20 -10.39 -6.34 -2.32
C PRO A 20 -11.43 -7.30 -1.72
N PRO A 21 -11.08 -8.58 -1.54
CA PRO A 21 -11.89 -9.46 -0.73
C PRO A 21 -11.88 -8.99 0.73
N ARG A 22 -12.64 -9.64 1.59
CA ARG A 22 -12.60 -9.35 3.03
C ARG A 22 -11.17 -9.44 3.54
N CYS A 23 -10.84 -8.60 4.52
CA CYS A 23 -9.48 -8.44 5.02
C CYS A 23 -8.79 -9.73 5.40
N THR A 24 -9.47 -10.65 6.09
CA THR A 24 -8.89 -11.93 6.48
C THR A 24 -8.37 -12.71 5.28
N ILE A 25 -9.08 -12.65 4.16
CA ILE A 25 -8.68 -13.32 2.91
C ILE A 25 -7.62 -12.50 2.19
N ALA A 26 -7.84 -11.20 2.05
CA ALA A 26 -6.93 -10.32 1.33
C ALA A 26 -5.52 -10.31 1.93
N MET A 27 -5.42 -10.39 3.26
CA MET A 27 -4.13 -10.34 3.96
C MET A 27 -3.32 -11.64 3.86
N ARG A 28 -3.91 -12.74 3.44
CA ARG A 28 -3.18 -14.03 3.32
C ARG A 28 -1.99 -13.93 2.39
N VAL A 29 -2.15 -13.29 1.24
CA VAL A 29 -1.07 -13.14 0.26
C VAL A 29 0.10 -12.35 0.88
N ILE A 30 -0.20 -11.22 1.49
CA ILE A 30 0.81 -10.36 2.12
C ILE A 30 1.52 -11.12 3.24
N ASN A 31 0.77 -11.76 4.13
CA ASN A 31 1.33 -12.45 5.28
C ASN A 31 2.17 -13.65 4.86
N ASN A 32 1.79 -14.37 3.81
CA ASN A 32 2.58 -15.49 3.29
C ASN A 32 3.93 -15.03 2.76
N TYR A 33 3.99 -13.88 2.09
CA TYR A 33 5.27 -13.34 1.64
C TYR A 33 6.13 -12.83 2.79
N ARG A 34 5.51 -12.31 3.85
CA ARG A 34 6.22 -11.74 5.00
C ARG A 34 6.59 -12.77 6.06
N TRP A 35 6.03 -13.96 6.03
CA TRP A 35 6.17 -15.00 7.04
C TRP A 35 5.70 -14.55 8.43
N ARG A 36 4.82 -13.56 8.50
CA ARG A 36 4.18 -13.11 9.72
C ARG A 36 2.93 -12.30 9.38
N CYS A 37 2.05 -12.15 10.36
CA CYS A 37 0.85 -11.36 10.18
C CYS A 37 1.13 -9.88 10.43
N LYS A 38 0.86 -9.08 9.39
CA LYS A 38 0.99 -7.63 9.47
C LYS A 38 -0.10 -7.09 10.40
N ASN A 39 0.25 -6.15 11.30
CA ASN A 39 -0.70 -5.61 12.27
C ASN A 39 -1.83 -4.83 11.62
N GLN A 40 -1.54 -4.06 10.59
CA GLN A 40 -2.54 -3.29 9.86
C GLN A 40 -2.09 -3.07 8.43
N ASN A 41 -3.06 -2.88 7.54
CA ASN A 41 -2.79 -2.60 6.14
C ASN A 41 -3.98 -1.89 5.52
N THR A 42 -3.71 -1.05 4.52
CA THR A 42 -4.75 -0.37 3.76
C THR A 42 -4.67 -0.76 2.30
N PHE A 43 -5.81 -1.16 1.73
CA PHE A 43 -5.99 -1.34 0.29
C PHE A 43 -6.69 -0.13 -0.29
N LEU A 44 -6.05 0.56 -1.22
CA LEU A 44 -6.64 1.65 -1.99
C LEU A 44 -7.44 1.04 -3.14
N ARG A 45 -8.73 1.35 -3.24
CA ARG A 45 -9.59 0.81 -4.28
C ARG A 45 -9.48 1.67 -5.53
N THR A 46 -8.32 1.62 -6.13
CA THR A 46 -7.95 2.37 -7.33
C THR A 46 -6.98 1.54 -8.16
N THR A 47 -6.48 2.11 -9.25
CA THR A 47 -5.51 1.45 -10.13
C THR A 47 -4.10 1.95 -9.85
N PHE A 48 -3.10 1.15 -10.23
CA PHE A 48 -1.71 1.56 -10.15
C PHE A 48 -1.45 2.82 -11.00
N ALA A 49 -2.04 2.90 -12.18
CA ALA A 49 -1.90 4.07 -13.05
C ALA A 49 -2.41 5.36 -12.37
N ASN A 50 -3.53 5.28 -11.66
CA ASN A 50 -4.05 6.43 -10.93
C ASN A 50 -3.10 6.88 -9.82
N VAL A 51 -2.47 5.94 -9.12
CA VAL A 51 -1.50 6.28 -8.07
C VAL A 51 -0.22 6.84 -8.67
N VAL A 52 0.24 6.32 -9.81
CA VAL A 52 1.37 6.92 -10.55
C VAL A 52 1.10 8.39 -10.87
N ASN A 53 -0.13 8.73 -11.27
CA ASN A 53 -0.50 10.11 -11.55
C ASN A 53 -0.34 11.02 -10.31
N VAL A 54 -0.58 10.49 -9.12
CA VAL A 54 -0.38 11.24 -7.87
C VAL A 54 1.09 11.58 -7.66
N CYS A 55 2.01 10.77 -8.15
CA CYS A 55 3.45 11.08 -8.10
C CYS A 55 3.82 12.38 -8.83
N GLY A 56 2.98 12.85 -9.76
CA GLY A 56 3.16 14.11 -10.46
C GLY A 56 2.65 15.33 -9.71
N ASN A 57 1.96 15.17 -8.59
CA ASN A 57 1.48 16.27 -7.78
C ASN A 57 2.64 16.91 -7.01
N GLN A 58 2.39 18.07 -6.39
CA GLN A 58 3.39 18.75 -5.60
C GLN A 58 4.04 17.82 -4.57
N SER A 59 5.37 17.87 -4.50
CA SER A 59 6.13 17.13 -3.48
C SER A 59 5.92 17.77 -2.11
N ILE A 60 5.70 16.91 -1.13
CA ILE A 60 5.57 17.30 0.27
C ILE A 60 6.46 16.41 1.14
N ARG A 61 6.72 16.86 2.36
CA ARG A 61 7.44 16.07 3.33
C ARG A 61 6.59 14.86 3.74
N CYS A 62 7.23 13.69 3.80
CA CYS A 62 6.56 12.48 4.27
C CYS A 62 6.26 12.57 5.77
N LEU A 63 5.10 12.05 6.18
CA LEU A 63 4.68 12.08 7.58
C LEU A 63 5.50 11.07 8.41
N HIS A 64 5.70 9.87 7.88
CA HIS A 64 6.35 8.77 8.59
C HIS A 64 7.87 8.74 8.42
N ASN A 65 8.42 9.53 7.51
CA ASN A 65 9.85 9.75 7.40
C ASN A 65 10.11 11.21 7.05
N ARG A 66 10.21 12.06 8.05
CA ARG A 66 10.28 13.51 7.89
C ARG A 66 11.58 14.01 7.27
N THR A 67 12.56 13.14 7.07
CA THR A 67 13.76 13.50 6.32
C THR A 67 13.56 13.44 4.81
N LEU A 68 12.44 12.86 4.35
CA LEU A 68 12.14 12.69 2.95
C LEU A 68 11.08 13.68 2.48
N ASN A 69 11.28 14.20 1.26
CA ASN A 69 10.38 15.14 0.60
C ASN A 69 9.79 14.58 -0.69
N ASN A 70 9.76 13.26 -0.84
CA ASN A 70 9.28 12.59 -2.02
C ASN A 70 7.85 12.06 -1.88
N CYS A 71 7.06 12.66 -1.01
CA CYS A 71 5.66 12.31 -0.83
C CYS A 71 4.74 13.22 -1.64
N HIS A 72 3.59 12.68 -2.04
CA HIS A 72 2.60 13.34 -2.88
C HIS A 72 1.21 12.98 -2.39
N ARG A 73 0.33 13.98 -2.31
CA ARG A 73 -1.05 13.78 -1.86
C ARG A 73 -2.00 13.63 -3.04
N SER A 74 -2.94 12.72 -2.94
CA SER A 74 -4.02 12.59 -3.92
C SER A 74 -4.90 13.85 -3.91
N ARG A 75 -5.45 14.21 -5.09
CA ARG A 75 -6.36 15.36 -5.21
C ARG A 75 -7.77 15.01 -4.77
N PHE A 76 -8.11 13.72 -4.82
CA PHE A 76 -9.45 13.23 -4.50
C PHE A 76 -9.35 12.14 -3.45
N ARG A 77 -10.44 11.99 -2.68
CA ARG A 77 -10.63 10.82 -1.84
C ARG A 77 -10.90 9.61 -2.71
N VAL A 78 -10.44 8.45 -2.27
CA VAL A 78 -10.74 7.16 -2.90
C VAL A 78 -11.39 6.24 -1.89
N PRO A 79 -12.22 5.31 -2.34
CA PRO A 79 -12.66 4.23 -1.47
C PRO A 79 -11.43 3.41 -1.03
N LEU A 80 -11.44 2.95 0.19
CA LEU A 80 -10.37 2.08 0.70
C LEU A 80 -10.93 1.05 1.67
N LEU A 81 -10.14 0.00 1.88
CA LEU A 81 -10.40 -1.00 2.90
C LEU A 81 -9.18 -1.04 3.81
N HIS A 82 -9.36 -0.63 5.07
CA HIS A 82 -8.35 -0.74 6.10
C HIS A 82 -8.56 -2.04 6.88
N CYS A 83 -7.47 -2.75 7.14
CA CYS A 83 -7.47 -4.05 7.80
C CYS A 83 -6.68 -3.97 9.11
N ASP A 84 -7.31 -4.32 10.22
CA ASP A 84 -6.67 -4.39 11.53
C ASP A 84 -6.63 -5.82 12.04
N LEU A 85 -5.45 -6.30 12.42
CA LEU A 85 -5.27 -7.64 12.99
C LEU A 85 -5.98 -7.72 14.34
N ILE A 86 -6.86 -8.73 14.50
CA ILE A 86 -7.64 -8.90 15.74
C ILE A 86 -7.11 -9.99 16.63
N ASN A 87 -6.23 -10.86 16.15
CA ASN A 87 -5.66 -11.96 16.94
C ASN A 87 -4.13 -12.01 16.80
N PRO A 88 -3.39 -11.01 17.32
CA PRO A 88 -1.94 -10.93 17.13
C PRO A 88 -1.16 -12.09 17.75
N GLY A 89 -1.77 -12.84 18.67
CA GLY A 89 -1.15 -14.02 19.27
C GLY A 89 -1.27 -15.30 18.46
N ALA A 90 -1.88 -15.28 17.26
CA ALA A 90 -2.01 -16.47 16.44
C ALA A 90 -0.63 -17.00 16.05
N GLN A 91 -0.38 -18.29 16.35
CA GLN A 91 0.92 -18.90 16.07
C GLN A 91 1.08 -19.30 14.61
N ASN A 92 -0.03 -19.61 13.94
CA ASN A 92 -0.03 -19.97 12.53
C ASN A 92 -0.52 -18.77 11.72
N ILE A 93 0.30 -18.31 10.76
CA ILE A 93 -0.05 -17.15 9.94
C ILE A 93 -1.32 -17.35 9.13
N SER A 94 -1.70 -18.58 8.81
CA SER A 94 -2.96 -18.86 8.11
C SER A 94 -4.19 -18.64 8.98
N ASN A 95 -4.03 -18.49 10.28
CA ASN A 95 -5.11 -18.29 11.24
C ASN A 95 -5.31 -16.82 11.63
N CYS A 96 -4.52 -15.91 11.09
CA CYS A 96 -4.68 -14.49 11.39
C CYS A 96 -5.98 -13.94 10.81
N ARG A 97 -6.72 -13.24 11.65
CA ARG A 97 -8.00 -12.64 11.29
C ARG A 97 -7.94 -11.12 11.43
N TYR A 98 -8.70 -10.46 10.58
CA TYR A 98 -8.68 -9.00 10.48
C TYR A 98 -10.09 -8.44 10.56
N ALA A 99 -10.20 -7.29 11.20
CA ALA A 99 -11.39 -6.45 11.12
C ALA A 99 -11.35 -5.64 9.84
N ASP A 100 -12.50 -5.57 9.14
CA ASP A 100 -12.68 -4.78 7.93
C ASP A 100 -13.16 -3.38 8.31
N ARG A 101 -12.43 -2.35 7.87
CA ARG A 101 -12.79 -0.95 8.08
C ARG A 101 -12.82 -0.22 6.75
N PRO A 102 -13.95 -0.25 6.04
CA PRO A 102 -14.09 0.51 4.81
C PRO A 102 -14.10 2.00 5.10
N GLY A 103 -13.61 2.78 4.15
CA GLY A 103 -13.57 4.22 4.27
C GLY A 103 -13.42 4.90 2.91
N ARG A 104 -13.35 6.22 2.96
CA ARG A 104 -13.12 7.05 1.78
C ARG A 104 -12.22 8.20 2.21
N ARG A 105 -10.98 8.22 1.71
CA ARG A 105 -9.97 9.15 2.20
C ARG A 105 -9.03 9.62 1.09
N PHE A 106 -8.39 10.74 1.32
CA PHE A 106 -7.18 11.11 0.58
C PHE A 106 -6.04 10.17 1.00
N TYR A 107 -5.06 10.01 0.12
CA TYR A 107 -3.86 9.25 0.45
C TYR A 107 -2.60 10.01 0.06
N VAL A 108 -1.52 9.72 0.75
CA VAL A 108 -0.19 10.25 0.50
C VAL A 108 0.75 9.08 0.22
N VAL A 109 1.46 9.16 -0.90
CA VAL A 109 2.41 8.12 -1.32
C VAL A 109 3.80 8.71 -1.50
N ALA A 110 4.82 7.93 -1.14
CA ALA A 110 6.19 8.22 -1.50
C ALA A 110 6.48 7.63 -2.88
N CYS A 111 7.12 8.42 -3.74
CA CYS A 111 7.45 8.04 -5.11
C CYS A 111 8.94 8.19 -5.35
N ASP A 112 9.49 7.28 -6.15
CA ASP A 112 10.89 7.29 -6.57
C ASP A 112 11.01 6.89 -8.02
N ASN A 113 12.20 7.07 -8.59
CA ASN A 113 12.50 6.56 -9.92
C ASN A 113 12.27 5.06 -9.94
N ARG A 114 11.76 4.56 -11.08
CA ARG A 114 11.52 3.14 -11.24
C ARG A 114 12.81 2.33 -11.09
N ASP A 115 12.66 1.10 -10.65
CA ASP A 115 13.71 0.09 -10.71
C ASP A 115 13.87 -0.39 -12.16
N PRO A 116 15.08 -0.82 -12.60
CA PRO A 116 15.24 -1.40 -13.94
C PRO A 116 14.30 -2.56 -14.26
N GLN A 117 13.84 -3.29 -13.25
CA GLN A 117 12.91 -4.40 -13.41
C GLN A 117 11.44 -3.98 -13.43
N ASP A 118 11.15 -2.71 -13.18
CA ASP A 118 9.81 -2.18 -13.33
C ASP A 118 9.48 -1.94 -14.80
N SER A 119 8.18 -1.86 -15.11
CA SER A 119 7.76 -1.48 -16.45
C SER A 119 8.37 -0.14 -16.85
N PRO A 120 8.95 -0.02 -18.06
CA PRO A 120 9.47 1.26 -18.54
C PRO A 120 8.39 2.31 -18.81
N ARG A 121 7.12 1.91 -18.74
CA ARG A 121 5.97 2.78 -18.99
C ARG A 121 5.92 3.95 -18.02
N TYR A 122 6.30 3.73 -16.76
CA TYR A 122 6.22 4.74 -15.70
C TYR A 122 7.62 5.03 -15.16
N PRO A 123 8.22 6.20 -15.47
CA PRO A 123 9.56 6.51 -15.00
C PRO A 123 9.65 6.78 -13.51
N VAL A 124 8.57 7.28 -12.89
CA VAL A 124 8.47 7.50 -11.45
C VAL A 124 7.26 6.72 -10.94
N VAL A 125 7.44 5.99 -9.84
CA VAL A 125 6.46 5.04 -9.33
C VAL A 125 6.25 5.19 -7.83
N PRO A 126 5.05 4.86 -7.33
CA PRO A 126 4.82 4.81 -5.88
C PRO A 126 5.55 3.62 -5.27
N VAL A 127 6.17 3.84 -4.11
CA VAL A 127 6.96 2.83 -3.41
C VAL A 127 6.54 2.63 -1.96
N HIS A 128 5.83 3.58 -1.36
CA HIS A 128 5.30 3.48 0.01
C HIS A 128 3.97 4.23 0.12
N LEU A 129 3.06 3.67 0.88
CA LEU A 129 1.89 4.39 1.36
C LEU A 129 2.26 5.08 2.67
N ASP A 130 2.34 6.42 2.65
CA ASP A 130 2.75 7.18 3.81
C ASP A 130 1.62 7.34 4.81
N THR A 131 0.44 7.75 4.36
CA THR A 131 -0.73 7.92 5.22
C THR A 131 -2.01 8.02 4.40
N THR A 132 -3.14 7.93 5.09
CA THR A 132 -4.47 8.29 4.57
C THR A 132 -5.09 9.35 5.47
N ILE A 133 -5.86 10.25 4.87
CA ILE A 133 -6.41 11.41 5.59
C ILE A 133 -7.91 11.52 5.36
#